data_268f9a99605b55934e20212f1d35c5be
#
_entry.id   268f9a99605b55934e20212f1d35c5be
#
_cell.length_a   1.000
_cell.length_b   1.000
_cell.length_c   1.000
_cell.angle_alpha   90.00
_cell.angle_beta   90.00
_cell.angle_gamma   90.00
#
_symmetry.space_group_name_H-M   'P 1'
#
loop_
_entity.id
_entity.type
_entity.pdbx_description
1 polymer ?
#
loop_
_entity_poly.entity_id
_entity_poly.type
_entity_poly.pdbx_seq_one_letter_code
_entity_poly.pdbx_strand_id
1 'polypeptide(L)'
;MSGEFMSSMKTRKQALAYGLSFPDTYQDAPFHDENWQLVRYKGNDKAFLWTYEMDGYICLNVKVDPDKAWFIRKMYPSVKPGYHQNKMHWNTIVLDGTIPDKEIKQMIAESYDLISDSPTKRIYEAVKQIPRGKVATYKTVAAVAGEPKMARAVGNALHRNPDPENIPCYRVVNSQGKLAEAFVFGGINVQEQLLKADGIEVKDNRVDLSRYGWDGNP
;
A
#
# COMPACT_ATOMS: atom_id res chain seq x y z
N MET A 1 39.91 -16.04 9.44
CA MET A 1 38.48 -16.15 9.06
C MET A 1 37.69 -15.72 10.26
N SER A 2 37.38 -14.44 10.33
CA SER A 2 36.57 -13.84 11.39
C SER A 2 35.11 -14.17 11.10
N GLY A 3 34.54 -15.13 11.84
CA GLY A 3 33.11 -15.40 11.84
C GLY A 3 32.39 -14.16 12.34
N GLU A 4 31.67 -13.46 11.47
CA GLU A 4 30.65 -12.53 11.87
C GLU A 4 29.62 -13.33 12.71
N PHE A 5 29.65 -13.10 14.00
CA PHE A 5 28.53 -13.47 14.88
C PHE A 5 27.33 -12.68 14.37
N MET A 6 26.52 -13.30 13.53
CA MET A 6 25.25 -12.73 13.07
C MET A 6 24.37 -12.56 14.33
N SER A 7 24.26 -11.32 14.77
CA SER A 7 23.48 -10.93 15.94
C SER A 7 22.02 -11.28 15.68
N SER A 8 21.51 -12.29 16.35
CA SER A 8 20.11 -12.72 16.25
C SER A 8 19.16 -11.60 16.69
N MET A 9 18.10 -11.32 15.91
CA MET A 9 17.05 -10.37 16.28
C MET A 9 16.30 -10.92 17.50
N LYS A 10 16.54 -10.33 18.66
CA LYS A 10 15.98 -10.79 19.95
C LYS A 10 15.22 -9.70 20.71
N THR A 11 15.34 -8.45 20.26
CA THR A 11 14.77 -7.32 20.99
C THR A 11 13.75 -6.55 20.17
N ARG A 12 12.78 -5.95 20.87
CA ARG A 12 11.82 -5.03 20.28
C ARG A 12 12.51 -3.89 19.52
N LYS A 13 13.55 -3.30 20.11
CA LYS A 13 14.32 -2.22 19.48
C LYS A 13 14.88 -2.61 18.12
N GLN A 14 15.43 -3.81 17.98
CA GLN A 14 15.95 -4.31 16.70
C GLN A 14 14.84 -4.49 15.67
N ALA A 15 13.70 -5.06 16.06
CA ALA A 15 12.56 -5.27 15.18
C ALA A 15 11.95 -3.93 14.70
N LEU A 16 11.73 -2.99 15.62
CA LEU A 16 11.23 -1.65 15.29
C LEU A 16 12.20 -0.89 14.39
N ALA A 17 13.51 -0.91 14.70
CA ALA A 17 14.51 -0.25 13.87
C ALA A 17 14.53 -0.81 12.46
N TYR A 18 14.39 -2.12 12.28
CA TYR A 18 14.29 -2.73 10.96
C TYR A 18 12.99 -2.35 10.25
N GLY A 19 11.84 -2.39 10.93
CA GLY A 19 10.58 -1.92 10.36
C GLY A 19 10.60 -0.45 9.94
N LEU A 20 11.26 0.40 10.71
CA LEU A 20 11.42 1.84 10.40
C LEU A 20 12.44 2.13 9.29
N SER A 21 13.24 1.14 8.87
CA SER A 21 14.16 1.31 7.74
C SER A 21 13.47 1.25 6.37
N PHE A 22 12.21 0.81 6.31
CA PHE A 22 11.43 0.84 5.07
C PHE A 22 10.93 2.25 4.75
N PRO A 23 10.77 2.60 3.46
CA PRO A 23 10.26 3.91 3.05
C PRO A 23 8.87 4.23 3.63
N ASP A 24 8.63 5.49 3.92
CA ASP A 24 7.32 6.02 4.35
C ASP A 24 6.71 5.28 5.54
N THR A 25 7.52 4.93 6.51
CA THR A 25 7.08 4.28 7.75
C THR A 25 7.15 5.21 8.95
N TYR A 26 6.39 4.89 9.98
CA TYR A 26 6.45 5.57 11.27
C TYR A 26 6.06 4.62 12.39
N GLN A 27 6.58 4.91 13.60
CA GLN A 27 6.23 4.17 14.81
C GLN A 27 4.96 4.75 15.43
N ASP A 28 4.11 3.87 15.97
CA ASP A 28 2.88 4.22 16.66
C ASP A 28 2.70 3.34 17.91
N ALA A 29 2.06 3.92 18.94
CA ALA A 29 1.67 3.22 20.16
C ALA A 29 0.22 3.57 20.49
N PRO A 30 -0.76 2.99 19.76
CA PRO A 30 -2.16 3.43 19.76
C PRO A 30 -2.93 3.03 21.02
N PHE A 31 -2.33 2.24 21.91
CA PHE A 31 -2.97 1.76 23.13
C PHE A 31 -2.36 2.44 24.38
N HIS A 32 -3.13 2.51 25.46
CA HIS A 32 -2.63 2.93 26.76
C HIS A 32 -1.65 1.91 27.40
N ASP A 33 -1.60 0.71 26.85
CA ASP A 33 -0.66 -0.34 27.23
C ASP A 33 0.64 -0.17 26.45
N GLU A 34 1.70 0.24 27.13
CA GLU A 34 3.06 0.44 26.58
C GLU A 34 3.67 -0.85 26.01
N ASN A 35 3.08 -2.00 26.32
CA ASN A 35 3.53 -3.27 25.77
C ASN A 35 3.36 -3.37 24.25
N TRP A 36 2.42 -2.64 23.65
CA TRP A 36 2.14 -2.69 22.22
C TRP A 36 2.76 -1.53 21.47
N GLN A 37 3.68 -1.83 20.56
CA GLN A 37 4.29 -0.85 19.65
C GLN A 37 4.22 -1.36 18.21
N LEU A 38 3.96 -0.46 17.30
CA LEU A 38 3.66 -0.75 15.90
C LEU A 38 4.60 0.00 14.96
N VAL A 39 4.78 -0.54 13.75
CA VAL A 39 5.27 0.22 12.61
C VAL A 39 4.18 0.24 11.55
N ARG A 40 3.84 1.44 11.10
CA ARG A 40 2.81 1.70 10.09
C ARG A 40 3.41 2.25 8.81
N TYR A 41 2.68 2.04 7.72
CA TYR A 41 2.96 2.67 6.43
C TYR A 41 2.13 3.95 6.29
N LYS A 42 2.78 5.09 6.00
CA LYS A 42 2.14 6.43 5.90
C LYS A 42 1.09 6.51 4.78
N GLY A 43 1.26 5.75 3.69
CA GLY A 43 0.36 5.81 2.55
C GLY A 43 -1.07 5.32 2.80
N ASN A 44 -1.32 4.60 3.91
CA ASN A 44 -2.66 4.08 4.24
C ASN A 44 -2.90 3.84 5.74
N ASP A 45 -1.98 4.28 6.61
CA ASP A 45 -2.00 4.15 8.07
C ASP A 45 -2.12 2.71 8.60
N LYS A 46 -1.89 1.71 7.75
CA LYS A 46 -1.96 0.31 8.17
C LYS A 46 -0.65 -0.13 8.83
N ALA A 47 -0.77 -0.84 9.94
CA ALA A 47 0.37 -1.48 10.57
C ALA A 47 0.75 -2.75 9.81
N PHE A 48 2.06 -2.96 9.62
CA PHE A 48 2.62 -4.18 9.06
C PHE A 48 3.50 -4.94 10.06
N LEU A 49 3.95 -4.28 11.11
CA LEU A 49 4.71 -4.87 12.20
C LEU A 49 4.10 -4.42 13.52
N TRP A 50 3.74 -5.39 14.36
CA TRP A 50 3.34 -5.17 15.75
C TRP A 50 4.36 -5.85 16.65
N THR A 51 4.73 -5.22 17.74
CA THR A 51 5.64 -5.79 18.72
C THR A 51 5.01 -5.77 20.11
N TYR A 52 5.17 -6.85 20.85
CA TYR A 52 4.70 -6.98 22.23
C TYR A 52 5.53 -8.03 22.97
N GLU A 53 5.43 -8.04 24.28
CA GLU A 53 6.05 -9.06 25.13
C GLU A 53 4.99 -10.02 25.62
N MET A 54 5.29 -11.31 25.56
CA MET A 54 4.44 -12.39 26.05
C MET A 54 5.33 -13.54 26.53
N ASP A 55 5.06 -14.04 27.74
CA ASP A 55 5.79 -15.17 28.35
C ASP A 55 7.32 -14.96 28.41
N GLY A 56 7.77 -13.71 28.60
CA GLY A 56 9.17 -13.34 28.67
C GLY A 56 9.90 -13.26 27.32
N TYR A 57 9.18 -13.36 26.20
CA TYR A 57 9.72 -13.21 24.85
C TYR A 57 9.11 -12.00 24.16
N ILE A 58 9.92 -11.35 23.33
CA ILE A 58 9.39 -10.40 22.36
C ILE A 58 8.72 -11.16 21.22
N CYS A 59 7.50 -10.79 20.92
CA CYS A 59 6.68 -11.34 19.85
C CYS A 59 6.43 -10.29 18.78
N LEU A 60 6.45 -10.72 17.52
CA LEU A 60 6.15 -9.88 16.36
C LEU A 60 4.91 -10.40 15.66
N ASN A 61 3.89 -9.56 15.44
CA ASN A 61 2.86 -9.88 14.47
C ASN A 61 3.23 -9.25 13.13
N VAL A 62 3.26 -10.07 12.10
CA VAL A 62 3.52 -9.69 10.70
C VAL A 62 2.40 -10.20 9.80
N LYS A 63 2.05 -9.43 8.77
CA LYS A 63 1.13 -9.91 7.73
C LYS A 63 1.78 -11.01 6.93
N VAL A 64 0.94 -11.92 6.45
CA VAL A 64 1.36 -13.05 5.62
C VAL A 64 0.31 -13.32 4.55
N ASP A 65 0.77 -13.75 3.39
CA ASP A 65 -0.10 -14.32 2.36
C ASP A 65 -0.77 -15.59 2.93
N PRO A 66 -2.10 -15.73 2.87
CA PRO A 66 -2.82 -16.89 3.37
C PRO A 66 -2.28 -18.23 2.87
N ASP A 67 -1.88 -18.30 1.60
CA ASP A 67 -1.36 -19.51 0.99
C ASP A 67 0.00 -19.93 1.56
N LYS A 68 0.78 -18.99 2.09
CA LYS A 68 2.08 -19.23 2.73
C LYS A 68 1.99 -19.44 4.25
N ALA A 69 0.92 -18.94 4.89
CA ALA A 69 0.80 -18.86 6.34
C ALA A 69 1.01 -20.21 7.03
N TRP A 70 0.34 -21.24 6.55
CA TRP A 70 0.43 -22.61 7.11
C TRP A 70 1.83 -23.20 6.93
N PHE A 71 2.43 -23.03 5.76
CA PHE A 71 3.76 -23.56 5.44
C PHE A 71 4.84 -22.98 6.35
N ILE A 72 4.82 -21.65 6.56
CA ILE A 72 5.78 -20.95 7.44
C ILE A 72 5.64 -21.44 8.88
N ARG A 73 4.42 -21.60 9.40
CA ARG A 73 4.16 -22.13 10.75
C ARG A 73 4.63 -23.58 10.91
N LYS A 74 4.56 -24.38 9.85
CA LYS A 74 5.07 -25.75 9.87
C LYS A 74 6.60 -25.79 9.83
N MET A 75 7.21 -24.88 9.09
CA MET A 75 8.67 -24.79 8.97
C MET A 75 9.33 -24.28 10.26
N TYR A 76 8.72 -23.30 10.92
CA TYR A 76 9.25 -22.67 12.13
C TYR A 76 8.27 -22.82 13.29
N PRO A 77 8.54 -23.72 14.29
CA PRO A 77 7.68 -23.92 15.45
C PRO A 77 7.43 -22.66 16.28
N SER A 78 8.35 -21.67 16.23
CA SER A 78 8.22 -20.38 16.91
C SER A 78 7.40 -19.36 16.10
N VAL A 79 6.86 -19.75 14.93
CA VAL A 79 5.84 -18.99 14.22
C VAL A 79 4.47 -19.56 14.52
N LYS A 80 3.58 -18.74 15.06
CA LYS A 80 2.23 -19.10 15.51
C LYS A 80 1.18 -18.35 14.70
N PRO A 81 -0.12 -18.76 14.73
CA PRO A 81 -1.21 -17.94 14.24
C PRO A 81 -1.23 -16.56 14.93
N GLY A 82 -1.51 -15.49 14.19
CA GLY A 82 -1.45 -14.12 14.69
C GLY A 82 -2.25 -13.90 15.97
N TYR A 83 -1.57 -13.53 17.05
CA TYR A 83 -2.18 -13.23 18.34
C TYR A 83 -2.97 -11.93 18.26
N HIS A 84 -4.24 -11.94 18.68
CA HIS A 84 -5.20 -10.84 18.52
C HIS A 84 -5.40 -10.33 17.06
N GLN A 85 -5.02 -11.13 16.06
CA GLN A 85 -5.14 -10.79 14.64
C GLN A 85 -5.91 -11.88 13.88
N ASN A 86 -6.31 -11.57 12.64
CA ASN A 86 -6.87 -12.56 11.74
C ASN A 86 -5.83 -13.63 11.42
N LYS A 87 -6.08 -14.88 11.81
CA LYS A 87 -5.16 -16.00 11.77
C LYS A 87 -4.83 -16.49 10.34
N MET A 88 -5.61 -16.10 9.35
CA MET A 88 -5.33 -16.40 7.94
C MET A 88 -4.30 -15.43 7.35
N HIS A 89 -4.29 -14.17 7.81
CA HIS A 89 -3.50 -13.09 7.24
C HIS A 89 -2.36 -12.60 8.14
N TRP A 90 -2.18 -13.21 9.32
CA TRP A 90 -1.17 -12.77 10.28
C TRP A 90 -0.49 -13.95 10.95
N ASN A 91 0.82 -13.84 11.08
CA ASN A 91 1.64 -14.72 11.89
C ASN A 91 2.21 -13.96 13.09
N THR A 92 2.36 -14.66 14.21
CA THR A 92 3.16 -14.24 15.36
C THR A 92 4.52 -14.93 15.30
N ILE A 93 5.59 -14.19 15.33
CA ILE A 93 6.97 -14.68 15.43
C ILE A 93 7.42 -14.48 16.86
N VAL A 94 7.78 -15.57 17.57
CA VAL A 94 8.40 -15.49 18.89
C VAL A 94 9.90 -15.36 18.73
N LEU A 95 10.51 -14.32 19.29
CA LEU A 95 11.95 -14.07 19.19
C LEU A 95 12.74 -14.88 20.24
N ASP A 96 12.61 -16.18 20.20
CA ASP A 96 13.31 -17.14 21.09
C ASP A 96 14.71 -17.54 20.60
N GLY A 97 15.12 -17.04 19.44
CA GLY A 97 16.43 -17.30 18.84
C GLY A 97 16.50 -18.56 17.99
N THR A 98 15.39 -19.26 17.76
CA THR A 98 15.35 -20.47 16.92
C THR A 98 15.22 -20.18 15.43
N ILE A 99 14.72 -19.00 15.05
CA ILE A 99 14.56 -18.57 13.67
C ILE A 99 15.76 -17.72 13.26
N PRO A 100 16.41 -18.00 12.12
CA PRO A 100 17.49 -17.17 11.59
C PRO A 100 17.05 -15.72 11.35
N ASP A 101 17.90 -14.75 11.64
CA ASP A 101 17.64 -13.32 11.43
C ASP A 101 17.17 -12.99 10.02
N LYS A 102 17.80 -13.60 9.04
CA LYS A 102 17.44 -13.43 7.63
C LYS A 102 15.98 -13.74 7.39
N GLU A 103 15.47 -14.81 7.97
CA GLU A 103 14.08 -15.24 7.80
C GLU A 103 13.09 -14.32 8.53
N ILE A 104 13.45 -13.86 9.75
CA ILE A 104 12.65 -12.87 10.48
C ILE A 104 12.55 -11.57 9.68
N LYS A 105 13.69 -11.07 9.18
CA LYS A 105 13.75 -9.87 8.35
C LYS A 105 12.94 -10.03 7.06
N GLN A 106 13.02 -11.19 6.43
CA GLN A 106 12.23 -11.48 5.23
C GLN A 106 10.72 -11.45 5.52
N MET A 107 10.25 -12.07 6.60
CA MET A 107 8.85 -12.04 7.01
C MET A 107 8.36 -10.61 7.30
N ILE A 108 9.19 -9.75 7.89
CA ILE A 108 8.85 -8.34 8.12
C ILE A 108 8.79 -7.58 6.78
N ALA A 109 9.74 -7.82 5.85
CA ALA A 109 9.75 -7.21 4.53
C ALA A 109 8.53 -7.61 3.71
N GLU A 110 8.19 -8.89 3.65
CA GLU A 110 6.97 -9.38 2.98
C GLU A 110 5.69 -8.76 3.59
N SER A 111 5.67 -8.59 4.91
CA SER A 111 4.55 -7.90 5.58
C SER A 111 4.44 -6.44 5.17
N TYR A 112 5.56 -5.73 5.02
CA TYR A 112 5.59 -4.37 4.49
C TYR A 112 5.10 -4.34 3.04
N ASP A 113 5.56 -5.24 2.19
CA ASP A 113 5.14 -5.32 0.77
C ASP A 113 3.64 -5.53 0.63
N LEU A 114 3.05 -6.44 1.42
CA LEU A 114 1.60 -6.68 1.45
C LEU A 114 0.76 -5.45 1.85
N ILE A 115 1.36 -4.48 2.53
CA ILE A 115 0.71 -3.23 2.93
C ILE A 115 1.01 -2.10 1.95
N SER A 116 2.28 -1.96 1.53
CA SER A 116 2.76 -0.87 0.69
C SER A 116 2.35 -1.03 -0.78
N ASP A 117 2.22 -2.25 -1.27
CA ASP A 117 1.68 -2.55 -2.60
C ASP A 117 0.15 -2.68 -2.58
N SER A 118 -0.52 -1.74 -1.91
CA SER A 118 -1.98 -1.74 -1.86
C SER A 118 -2.56 -1.42 -3.25
N PRO A 119 -3.78 -1.94 -3.58
CA PRO A 119 -4.48 -1.56 -4.79
C PRO A 119 -4.61 -0.04 -4.96
N THR A 120 -4.77 0.69 -3.87
CA THR A 120 -4.81 2.16 -3.86
C THR A 120 -3.49 2.77 -4.33
N LYS A 121 -2.35 2.27 -3.86
CA LYS A 121 -1.02 2.72 -4.32
C LYS A 121 -0.84 2.45 -5.81
N ARG A 122 -1.14 1.22 -6.27
CA ARG A 122 -1.06 0.88 -7.70
C ARG A 122 -1.95 1.78 -8.56
N ILE A 123 -3.14 2.14 -8.08
CA ILE A 123 -4.03 3.09 -8.76
C ILE A 123 -3.36 4.46 -8.87
N TYR A 124 -2.78 4.99 -7.79
CA TYR A 124 -2.11 6.28 -7.85
C TYR A 124 -0.90 6.28 -8.78
N GLU A 125 -0.09 5.23 -8.73
CA GLU A 125 1.05 5.09 -9.66
C GLU A 125 0.58 4.97 -11.12
N ALA A 126 -0.53 4.29 -11.40
CA ALA A 126 -1.13 4.25 -12.73
C ALA A 126 -1.61 5.64 -13.19
N VAL A 127 -2.21 6.43 -12.30
CA VAL A 127 -2.68 7.79 -12.62
C VAL A 127 -1.52 8.74 -12.91
N LYS A 128 -0.40 8.63 -12.19
CA LYS A 128 0.82 9.42 -12.46
C LYS A 128 1.40 9.18 -13.86
N GLN A 129 1.16 8.00 -14.45
CA GLN A 129 1.65 7.66 -15.77
C GLN A 129 0.83 8.30 -16.90
N ILE A 130 -0.37 8.85 -16.64
CA ILE A 130 -1.19 9.50 -17.66
C ILE A 130 -0.46 10.74 -18.18
N PRO A 131 -0.06 10.78 -19.47
CA PRO A 131 0.72 11.89 -19.97
C PRO A 131 -0.08 13.21 -19.97
N ARG A 132 0.64 14.33 -19.94
CA ARG A 132 0.04 15.64 -20.19
C ARG A 132 -0.61 15.65 -21.59
N GLY A 133 -1.79 16.22 -21.74
CA GLY A 133 -2.54 16.24 -23.01
C GLY A 133 -3.32 14.94 -23.27
N LYS A 134 -3.35 14.00 -22.32
CA LYS A 134 -4.12 12.76 -22.41
C LYS A 134 -5.03 12.56 -21.20
N VAL A 135 -6.07 11.77 -21.41
CA VAL A 135 -6.99 11.30 -20.36
C VAL A 135 -7.09 9.78 -20.38
N ALA A 136 -7.31 9.19 -19.21
CA ALA A 136 -7.59 7.77 -19.08
C ALA A 136 -9.01 7.53 -18.59
N THR A 137 -9.59 6.38 -18.93
CA THR A 137 -10.84 5.96 -18.31
C THR A 137 -10.56 5.26 -16.98
N TYR A 138 -11.56 5.20 -16.07
CA TYR A 138 -11.45 4.39 -14.85
C TYR A 138 -11.07 2.93 -15.15
N LYS A 139 -11.52 2.38 -16.28
CA LYS A 139 -11.17 1.02 -16.72
C LYS A 139 -9.70 0.92 -17.16
N THR A 140 -9.20 1.91 -17.88
CA THR A 140 -7.80 1.97 -18.30
C THR A 140 -6.88 2.04 -17.08
N VAL A 141 -7.16 2.93 -16.12
CA VAL A 141 -6.41 3.03 -14.87
C VAL A 141 -6.43 1.71 -14.10
N ALA A 142 -7.58 1.05 -13.99
CA ALA A 142 -7.70 -0.24 -13.34
C ALA A 142 -6.85 -1.33 -14.01
N ALA A 143 -6.81 -1.36 -15.34
CA ALA A 143 -5.99 -2.30 -16.10
C ALA A 143 -4.49 -2.06 -15.89
N VAL A 144 -4.03 -0.80 -15.96
CA VAL A 144 -2.63 -0.42 -15.68
C VAL A 144 -2.24 -0.73 -14.23
N ALA A 145 -3.16 -0.56 -13.28
CA ALA A 145 -2.95 -0.95 -11.89
C ALA A 145 -2.95 -2.47 -11.64
N GLY A 146 -3.05 -3.28 -12.71
CA GLY A 146 -2.94 -4.74 -12.66
C GLY A 146 -4.25 -5.51 -12.37
N GLU A 147 -5.38 -4.83 -12.23
CA GLU A 147 -6.66 -5.47 -11.93
C GLU A 147 -7.83 -4.77 -12.67
N PRO A 148 -8.14 -5.19 -13.92
CA PRO A 148 -9.15 -4.53 -14.77
C PRO A 148 -10.56 -4.42 -14.17
N LYS A 149 -10.89 -5.27 -13.18
CA LYS A 149 -12.20 -5.25 -12.51
C LYS A 149 -12.31 -4.17 -11.42
N MET A 150 -11.23 -3.47 -11.10
CA MET A 150 -11.18 -2.46 -10.01
C MET A 150 -11.70 -1.06 -10.38
N ALA A 151 -12.41 -0.84 -11.47
CA ALA A 151 -12.82 0.52 -11.91
C ALA A 151 -13.58 1.30 -10.80
N ARG A 152 -14.41 0.63 -9.97
CA ARG A 152 -15.06 1.27 -8.82
C ARG A 152 -14.06 1.65 -7.72
N ALA A 153 -13.05 0.81 -7.47
CA ALA A 153 -12.00 1.10 -6.50
C ALA A 153 -11.13 2.27 -6.96
N VAL A 154 -10.92 2.43 -8.27
CA VAL A 154 -10.24 3.62 -8.84
C VAL A 154 -11.03 4.88 -8.45
N GLY A 155 -12.34 4.93 -8.67
CA GLY A 155 -13.16 6.07 -8.26
C GLY A 155 -13.03 6.41 -6.77
N ASN A 156 -13.11 5.40 -5.91
CA ASN A 156 -12.98 5.58 -4.46
C ASN A 156 -11.57 6.06 -4.04
N ALA A 157 -10.52 5.57 -4.71
CA ALA A 157 -9.15 6.02 -4.46
C ALA A 157 -8.97 7.48 -4.86
N LEU A 158 -9.40 7.86 -6.06
CA LEU A 158 -9.27 9.23 -6.57
C LEU A 158 -10.08 10.23 -5.74
N HIS A 159 -11.21 9.81 -5.18
CA HIS A 159 -11.98 10.64 -4.25
C HIS A 159 -11.23 10.96 -2.94
N ARG A 160 -10.25 10.13 -2.57
CA ARG A 160 -9.41 10.28 -1.36
C ARG A 160 -7.97 10.61 -1.70
N ASN A 161 -7.71 11.12 -2.91
CA ASN A 161 -6.36 11.43 -3.38
C ASN A 161 -5.65 12.37 -2.38
N PRO A 162 -4.53 11.94 -1.74
CA PRO A 162 -3.85 12.73 -0.74
C PRO A 162 -2.94 13.81 -1.33
N ASP A 163 -2.66 13.74 -2.64
CA ASP A 163 -1.67 14.58 -3.31
C ASP A 163 -2.13 14.92 -4.74
N PRO A 164 -3.13 15.81 -4.90
CA PRO A 164 -3.68 16.13 -6.21
C PRO A 164 -2.70 16.90 -7.14
N GLU A 165 -1.62 17.45 -6.59
CA GLU A 165 -0.58 18.12 -7.36
C GLU A 165 0.29 17.12 -8.13
N ASN A 166 0.66 16.00 -7.51
CA ASN A 166 1.52 14.97 -8.09
C ASN A 166 0.74 13.77 -8.66
N ILE A 167 -0.52 13.58 -8.23
CA ILE A 167 -1.40 12.53 -8.75
C ILE A 167 -2.53 13.19 -9.55
N PRO A 168 -2.40 13.33 -10.88
CA PRO A 168 -3.29 14.13 -11.72
C PRO A 168 -4.65 13.42 -11.93
N CYS A 169 -5.42 13.26 -10.86
CA CYS A 169 -6.73 12.58 -10.88
C CYS A 169 -7.74 13.26 -11.81
N TYR A 170 -7.58 14.56 -12.13
CA TYR A 170 -8.40 15.28 -13.09
C TYR A 170 -8.30 14.73 -14.53
N ARG A 171 -7.23 13.97 -14.85
CA ARG A 171 -7.06 13.28 -16.15
C ARG A 171 -7.88 12.00 -16.25
N VAL A 172 -8.66 11.65 -15.23
CA VAL A 172 -9.48 10.43 -15.25
C VAL A 172 -10.94 10.78 -15.51
N VAL A 173 -11.51 10.15 -16.54
CA VAL A 173 -12.89 10.37 -17.02
C VAL A 173 -13.65 9.04 -17.12
N ASN A 174 -14.96 9.09 -17.33
CA ASN A 174 -15.72 7.86 -17.52
C ASN A 174 -15.50 7.25 -18.93
N SER A 175 -16.10 6.10 -19.21
CA SER A 175 -15.97 5.38 -20.48
C SER A 175 -16.51 6.14 -21.70
N GLN A 176 -17.26 7.22 -21.50
CA GLN A 176 -17.78 8.11 -22.55
C GLN A 176 -17.03 9.43 -22.61
N GLY A 177 -15.90 9.57 -21.93
CA GLY A 177 -15.16 10.82 -21.83
C GLY A 177 -15.79 11.88 -20.93
N LYS A 178 -16.89 11.60 -20.23
CA LYS A 178 -17.57 12.57 -19.37
C LYS A 178 -16.75 12.84 -18.11
N LEU A 179 -16.64 14.11 -17.73
CA LEU A 179 -15.99 14.58 -16.51
C LEU A 179 -16.74 14.10 -15.26
N ALA A 180 -16.06 14.06 -14.13
CA ALA A 180 -16.62 13.64 -12.87
C ALA A 180 -17.51 14.75 -12.26
N GLU A 181 -18.81 14.55 -12.14
CA GLU A 181 -19.74 15.51 -11.52
C GLU A 181 -19.38 15.81 -10.07
N ALA A 182 -18.91 14.78 -9.34
CA ALA A 182 -18.46 14.89 -7.95
C ALA A 182 -16.92 14.98 -7.84
N PHE A 183 -16.28 15.80 -8.69
CA PHE A 183 -14.83 16.02 -8.58
C PHE A 183 -14.53 16.77 -7.28
N VAL A 184 -13.89 16.09 -6.31
CA VAL A 184 -13.74 16.57 -4.92
C VAL A 184 -12.82 17.79 -4.80
N PHE A 185 -11.97 18.06 -5.78
CA PHE A 185 -11.02 19.18 -5.76
C PHE A 185 -11.55 20.43 -6.47
N GLY A 186 -12.83 20.73 -6.30
CA GLY A 186 -13.46 21.96 -6.78
C GLY A 186 -14.54 21.77 -7.85
N GLY A 187 -15.02 20.55 -8.04
CA GLY A 187 -16.12 20.24 -8.94
C GLY A 187 -15.72 20.17 -10.40
N ILE A 188 -16.72 19.97 -11.25
CA ILE A 188 -16.55 19.74 -12.69
C ILE A 188 -15.85 20.90 -13.43
N ASN A 189 -16.11 22.14 -13.00
CA ASN A 189 -15.49 23.34 -13.61
C ASN A 189 -13.97 23.38 -13.38
N VAL A 190 -13.50 22.96 -12.21
CA VAL A 190 -12.07 22.90 -11.92
C VAL A 190 -11.41 21.77 -12.72
N GLN A 191 -12.06 20.60 -12.82
CA GLN A 191 -11.57 19.53 -13.68
C GLN A 191 -11.42 20.00 -15.13
N GLU A 192 -12.41 20.70 -15.66
CA GLU A 192 -12.38 21.26 -17.02
C GLU A 192 -11.22 22.25 -17.20
N GLN A 193 -11.02 23.17 -16.24
CA GLN A 193 -9.92 24.14 -16.29
C GLN A 193 -8.55 23.46 -16.31
N LEU A 194 -8.33 22.44 -15.49
CA LEU A 194 -7.09 21.68 -15.44
C LEU A 194 -6.83 20.91 -16.74
N LEU A 195 -7.87 20.31 -17.32
CA LEU A 195 -7.77 19.63 -18.62
C LEU A 195 -7.45 20.62 -19.75
N LYS A 196 -8.07 21.79 -19.77
CA LYS A 196 -7.75 22.87 -20.74
C LYS A 196 -6.31 23.36 -20.59
N ALA A 197 -5.80 23.47 -19.35
CA ALA A 197 -4.40 23.82 -19.10
C ALA A 197 -3.41 22.75 -19.60
N ASP A 198 -3.85 21.50 -19.70
CA ASP A 198 -3.11 20.40 -20.33
C ASP A 198 -3.25 20.38 -21.87
N GLY A 199 -4.02 21.30 -22.47
CA GLY A 199 -4.26 21.37 -23.92
C GLY A 199 -5.36 20.45 -24.41
N ILE A 200 -6.22 19.96 -23.52
CA ILE A 200 -7.33 19.06 -23.84
C ILE A 200 -8.60 19.87 -24.09
N GLU A 201 -9.23 19.67 -25.24
CA GLU A 201 -10.51 20.28 -25.55
C GLU A 201 -11.65 19.59 -24.82
N VAL A 202 -12.46 20.37 -24.09
CA VAL A 202 -13.66 19.87 -23.40
C VAL A 202 -14.87 20.53 -24.02
N LYS A 203 -15.84 19.71 -24.46
CA LYS A 203 -17.15 20.14 -24.99
C LYS A 203 -18.27 19.43 -24.23
N ASP A 204 -19.25 20.19 -23.76
CA ASP A 204 -20.41 19.65 -23.03
C ASP A 204 -20.01 18.69 -21.89
N ASN A 205 -19.00 19.09 -21.09
CA ASN A 205 -18.41 18.29 -20.00
C ASN A 205 -17.85 16.93 -20.46
N ARG A 206 -17.40 16.84 -21.70
CA ARG A 206 -16.80 15.62 -22.29
C ARG A 206 -15.49 15.90 -23.00
N VAL A 207 -14.64 14.91 -22.99
CA VAL A 207 -13.38 14.84 -23.76
C VAL A 207 -13.55 13.80 -24.86
N ASP A 208 -13.07 14.12 -26.06
CA ASP A 208 -13.01 13.16 -27.16
C ASP A 208 -11.92 12.11 -26.90
N LEU A 209 -12.33 10.90 -26.56
CA LEU A 209 -11.41 9.79 -26.26
C LEU A 209 -10.66 9.28 -27.50
N SER A 210 -11.18 9.54 -28.74
CA SER A 210 -10.47 9.15 -29.95
C SER A 210 -9.23 10.00 -30.18
N ARG A 211 -9.25 11.27 -29.70
CA ARG A 211 -8.15 12.23 -29.83
C ARG A 211 -7.24 12.25 -28.58
N TYR A 212 -7.82 12.24 -27.41
CA TYR A 212 -7.10 12.47 -26.15
C TYR A 212 -7.00 11.23 -25.26
N GLY A 213 -7.63 10.12 -25.64
CA GLY A 213 -7.58 8.88 -24.86
C GLY A 213 -6.17 8.32 -24.76
N TRP A 214 -5.78 7.89 -23.57
CA TRP A 214 -4.58 7.10 -23.29
C TRP A 214 -5.00 5.64 -23.09
N ASP A 215 -4.32 4.74 -23.76
CA ASP A 215 -4.61 3.30 -23.77
C ASP A 215 -3.90 2.51 -22.66
N GLY A 216 -3.02 3.17 -21.88
CA GLY A 216 -2.23 2.55 -20.82
C GLY A 216 -0.81 2.18 -21.24
N ASN A 217 -0.42 2.45 -22.46
CA ASN A 217 0.95 2.28 -22.93
C ASN A 217 1.76 3.58 -22.75
N PRO A 218 3.04 3.49 -22.33
CA PRO A 218 3.91 4.65 -22.17
C PRO A 218 4.24 5.33 -23.50
#